data_414fd8a9de2ebb46c348c49782f1bd0e
#
_entry.id   414fd8a9de2ebb46c348c49782f1bd0e
#
_cell.length_a   1.000
_cell.length_b   1.000
_cell.length_c   1.000
_cell.angle_alpha   90.00
_cell.angle_beta   90.00
_cell.angle_gamma   90.00
#
_symmetry.space_group_name_H-M   'P 1'
#
loop_
_entity.id
_entity.type
_entity.pdbx_description
1 polymer ?
#
loop_
_entity_poly.entity_id
_entity_poly.type
_entity_poly.pdbx_seq_one_letter_code
_entity_poly.pdbx_strand_id
1 'polypeptide(L)'
;MTVLSGTGPKVTSLDEFRFLSDLVLTRSSADHTIVRLRDHRAGTTRFANNQIVQNVDARRGSFAVTVAFGERHGTASTTDFTAGAIQDTLARAERIARISPVDPEYLPPPDPCGFPVRETAKPETMAAGPAKRLEYANEAIGHCRMENLMAAGVVSSSATAVGIAADNGLFGYEPRADARFSLTVQAGDATGWSAAAHRSIDHLKIQERTLAAIAKAKRGRDACEMPAGQYPVILEPAAVAGLWAWLMWSLDAKSYAKGTSPFAWALGRGIVDERLTLSN
;
A
#
# COMPACT_ATOMS: atom_id res chain seq x y z
N MET A 1 -26.35 2.19 19.36
CA MET A 1 -25.04 1.56 19.70
C MET A 1 -24.60 0.78 18.48
N THR A 2 -23.87 1.45 17.58
CA THR A 2 -23.45 0.85 16.31
C THR A 2 -22.27 -0.08 16.61
N VAL A 3 -22.45 -1.37 16.44
CA VAL A 3 -21.38 -2.35 16.56
C VAL A 3 -20.44 -2.14 15.38
N LEU A 4 -19.25 -1.61 15.64
CA LEU A 4 -18.19 -1.47 14.64
C LEU A 4 -17.61 -2.87 14.40
N SER A 5 -18.27 -3.65 13.54
CA SER A 5 -17.68 -4.92 13.09
C SER A 5 -16.66 -4.62 12.01
N GLY A 6 -15.41 -5.02 12.21
CA GLY A 6 -14.33 -4.92 11.20
C GLY A 6 -14.61 -5.65 9.87
N THR A 7 -15.85 -6.07 9.62
CA THR A 7 -16.32 -6.81 8.44
C THR A 7 -17.09 -5.95 7.44
N GLY A 8 -17.36 -4.66 7.72
CA GLY A 8 -18.07 -3.77 6.82
C GLY A 8 -17.31 -3.46 5.52
N PRO A 9 -17.99 -2.96 4.47
CA PRO A 9 -17.37 -2.67 3.16
C PRO A 9 -16.42 -1.47 3.17
N LYS A 10 -16.44 -0.64 4.22
CA LYS A 10 -15.61 0.57 4.33
C LYS A 10 -14.52 0.37 5.40
N VAL A 11 -13.36 0.97 5.20
CA VAL A 11 -12.32 1.08 6.23
C VAL A 11 -12.77 2.02 7.34
N THR A 12 -12.18 1.87 8.52
CA THR A 12 -12.44 2.69 9.70
C THR A 12 -12.33 4.18 9.39
N SER A 13 -13.32 4.96 9.74
CA SER A 13 -13.34 6.42 9.55
C SER A 13 -12.54 7.15 10.65
N LEU A 14 -12.30 8.46 10.44
CA LEU A 14 -11.66 9.32 11.43
C LEU A 14 -12.40 9.30 12.77
N ASP A 15 -13.73 9.46 12.74
CA ASP A 15 -14.55 9.51 13.97
C ASP A 15 -14.57 8.15 14.68
N GLU A 16 -14.64 7.06 13.93
CA GLU A 16 -14.51 5.71 14.49
C GLU A 16 -13.14 5.50 15.14
N PHE A 17 -12.05 5.90 14.49
CA PHE A 17 -10.73 5.79 15.08
C PHE A 17 -10.57 6.66 16.32
N ARG A 18 -11.10 7.88 16.30
CA ARG A 18 -11.13 8.77 17.49
C ARG A 18 -11.84 8.10 18.66
N PHE A 19 -13.04 7.59 18.42
CA PHE A 19 -13.80 6.86 19.44
C PHE A 19 -13.03 5.66 20.00
N LEU A 20 -12.43 4.82 19.15
CA LEU A 20 -11.65 3.65 19.57
C LEU A 20 -10.40 4.03 20.35
N SER A 21 -9.70 5.09 19.96
CA SER A 21 -8.53 5.58 20.68
C SER A 21 -8.90 6.15 22.04
N ASP A 22 -9.99 6.91 22.13
CA ASP A 22 -10.47 7.48 23.40
C ASP A 22 -10.88 6.38 24.40
N LEU A 23 -11.45 5.27 23.93
CA LEU A 23 -11.74 4.10 24.79
C LEU A 23 -10.51 3.53 25.49
N VAL A 24 -9.33 3.61 24.84
CA VAL A 24 -8.06 3.14 25.40
C VAL A 24 -7.41 4.22 26.25
N LEU A 25 -7.23 5.42 25.69
CA LEU A 25 -6.45 6.50 26.31
C LEU A 25 -7.08 6.97 27.65
N THR A 26 -8.41 6.97 27.76
CA THR A 26 -9.14 7.36 28.98
C THR A 26 -9.12 6.28 30.08
N ARG A 27 -8.81 5.03 29.75
CA ARG A 27 -8.86 3.89 30.68
C ARG A 27 -7.49 3.30 31.00
N SER A 28 -6.46 3.67 30.25
CA SER A 28 -5.11 3.20 30.53
C SER A 28 -4.63 3.66 31.89
N SER A 29 -4.00 2.73 32.63
CA SER A 29 -3.33 3.00 33.91
C SER A 29 -1.82 3.18 33.75
N ALA A 30 -1.31 3.13 32.52
CA ALA A 30 0.11 3.21 32.22
C ALA A 30 0.61 4.66 32.17
N ASP A 31 1.93 4.84 32.35
CA ASP A 31 2.60 6.14 32.25
C ASP A 31 2.56 6.67 30.82
N HIS A 32 2.66 5.76 29.83
CA HIS A 32 2.55 6.09 28.41
C HIS A 32 1.67 5.08 27.67
N THR A 33 0.86 5.58 26.75
CA THR A 33 -0.04 4.76 25.94
C THR A 33 -0.06 5.26 24.51
N ILE A 34 0.22 4.35 23.55
CA ILE A 34 0.13 4.61 22.12
C ILE A 34 -0.85 3.62 21.49
N VAL A 35 -1.74 4.14 20.66
CA VAL A 35 -2.69 3.36 19.85
C VAL A 35 -2.32 3.47 18.38
N ARG A 36 -2.35 2.37 17.66
CA ARG A 36 -2.14 2.35 16.21
C ARG A 36 -3.25 1.60 15.53
N LEU A 37 -3.83 2.22 14.50
CA LEU A 37 -4.79 1.60 13.59
C LEU A 37 -4.11 1.33 12.25
N ARG A 38 -4.33 0.14 11.71
CA ARG A 38 -4.16 -0.17 10.30
C ARG A 38 -5.36 -0.97 9.83
N ASP A 39 -6.17 -0.40 8.97
CA ASP A 39 -7.33 -1.05 8.39
C ASP A 39 -7.22 -1.00 6.87
N HIS A 40 -7.15 -2.14 6.24
CA HIS A 40 -6.86 -2.28 4.82
C HIS A 40 -7.89 -3.18 4.15
N ARG A 41 -8.56 -2.64 3.14
CA ARG A 41 -9.40 -3.38 2.22
C ARG A 41 -8.72 -3.41 0.86
N ALA A 42 -8.60 -4.57 0.26
CA ALA A 42 -8.07 -4.75 -1.09
C ALA A 42 -8.95 -5.68 -1.89
N GLY A 43 -9.13 -5.35 -3.15
CA GLY A 43 -9.85 -6.19 -4.10
C GLY A 43 -9.02 -6.40 -5.37
N THR A 44 -9.16 -7.57 -5.96
CA THR A 44 -8.44 -7.97 -7.16
C THR A 44 -9.34 -8.74 -8.08
N THR A 45 -9.37 -8.33 -9.35
CA THR A 45 -9.98 -9.05 -10.47
C THR A 45 -8.87 -9.47 -11.41
N ARG A 46 -8.67 -10.77 -11.59
CA ARG A 46 -7.69 -11.35 -12.52
C ARG A 46 -8.40 -11.93 -13.72
N PHE A 47 -7.77 -11.81 -14.87
CA PHE A 47 -8.22 -12.43 -16.10
C PHE A 47 -7.05 -13.07 -16.83
N ALA A 48 -7.32 -14.16 -17.53
CA ALA A 48 -6.38 -14.88 -18.37
C ALA A 48 -7.14 -15.55 -19.53
N ASN A 49 -6.50 -15.71 -20.67
CA ASN A 49 -7.13 -16.26 -21.88
C ASN A 49 -8.47 -15.59 -22.21
N ASN A 50 -8.52 -14.25 -22.07
CA ASN A 50 -9.72 -13.46 -22.28
C ASN A 50 -10.94 -13.85 -21.40
N GLN A 51 -10.70 -14.41 -20.22
CA GLN A 51 -11.74 -14.81 -19.27
C GLN A 51 -11.39 -14.33 -17.87
N ILE A 52 -12.41 -13.99 -17.09
CA ILE A 52 -12.24 -13.69 -15.67
C ILE A 52 -11.95 -14.98 -14.92
N VAL A 53 -10.81 -15.05 -14.24
CA VAL A 53 -10.39 -16.24 -13.48
C VAL A 53 -10.50 -16.04 -11.97
N GLN A 54 -10.54 -14.79 -11.49
CA GLN A 54 -10.66 -14.48 -10.08
C GLN A 54 -11.26 -13.09 -9.88
N ASN A 55 -12.17 -12.94 -8.91
CA ASN A 55 -12.68 -11.65 -8.46
C ASN A 55 -12.92 -11.72 -6.94
N VAL A 56 -12.02 -11.15 -6.16
CA VAL A 56 -12.02 -11.25 -4.70
C VAL A 56 -11.92 -9.88 -4.05
N ASP A 57 -12.47 -9.77 -2.85
CA ASP A 57 -12.30 -8.66 -1.93
C ASP A 57 -11.93 -9.23 -0.56
N ALA A 58 -10.99 -8.56 0.12
CA ALA A 58 -10.60 -8.90 1.48
C ALA A 58 -10.38 -7.62 2.29
N ARG A 59 -10.79 -7.64 3.57
CA ARG A 59 -10.47 -6.60 4.54
C ARG A 59 -9.67 -7.20 5.69
N ARG A 60 -8.64 -6.51 6.12
CA ARG A 60 -7.81 -6.86 7.27
C ARG A 60 -7.60 -5.62 8.13
N GLY A 61 -8.17 -5.63 9.32
CA GLY A 61 -7.97 -4.58 10.31
C GLY A 61 -7.02 -5.06 11.41
N SER A 62 -6.23 -4.15 11.95
CA SER A 62 -5.41 -4.35 13.15
C SER A 62 -5.45 -3.08 13.98
N PHE A 63 -5.80 -3.23 15.25
CA PHE A 63 -5.74 -2.19 16.25
C PHE A 63 -4.75 -2.63 17.32
N ALA A 64 -3.65 -1.91 17.47
CA ALA A 64 -2.58 -2.23 18.40
C ALA A 64 -2.51 -1.19 19.51
N VAL A 65 -2.33 -1.65 20.72
CA VAL A 65 -2.14 -0.83 21.93
C VAL A 65 -0.76 -1.15 22.50
N THR A 66 0.07 -0.14 22.63
CA THR A 66 1.36 -0.20 23.31
C THR A 66 1.29 0.65 24.57
N VAL A 67 1.64 0.09 25.70
CA VAL A 67 1.68 0.80 26.97
C VAL A 67 3.05 0.64 27.63
N ALA A 68 3.41 1.60 28.48
CA ALA A 68 4.65 1.53 29.25
C ALA A 68 4.42 1.94 30.71
N PHE A 69 5.11 1.25 31.61
CA PHE A 69 5.27 1.57 33.03
C PHE A 69 6.78 1.80 33.28
N GLY A 70 7.18 3.06 33.38
CA GLY A 70 8.60 3.44 33.30
C GLY A 70 9.21 2.94 31.97
N GLU A 71 10.29 2.20 32.04
CA GLU A 71 11.00 1.60 30.90
C GLU A 71 10.52 0.18 30.54
N ARG A 72 9.44 -0.30 31.15
CA ARG A 72 8.82 -1.60 30.84
C ARG A 72 7.64 -1.37 29.92
N HIS A 73 7.68 -1.92 28.72
CA HIS A 73 6.60 -1.74 27.77
C HIS A 73 6.02 -3.07 27.28
N GLY A 74 4.77 -3.01 26.81
CA GLY A 74 4.05 -4.16 26.28
C GLY A 74 3.11 -3.75 25.17
N THR A 75 2.99 -4.59 24.16
CA THR A 75 2.09 -4.39 23.03
C THR A 75 1.13 -5.57 22.88
N ALA A 76 -0.13 -5.27 22.69
CA ALA A 76 -1.14 -6.23 22.26
C ALA A 76 -1.90 -5.69 21.07
N SER A 77 -2.48 -6.58 20.26
CA SER A 77 -3.30 -6.19 19.11
C SER A 77 -4.55 -7.05 18.99
N THR A 78 -5.55 -6.50 18.28
CA THR A 78 -6.79 -7.19 17.92
C THR A 78 -7.17 -6.88 16.49
N THR A 79 -7.91 -7.79 15.87
CA THR A 79 -8.62 -7.59 14.60
C THR A 79 -10.10 -7.33 14.78
N ASP A 80 -10.60 -7.45 16.01
CA ASP A 80 -11.97 -7.14 16.40
C ASP A 80 -12.02 -5.72 17.01
N PHE A 81 -12.79 -4.84 16.37
CA PHE A 81 -12.92 -3.42 16.76
C PHE A 81 -14.14 -3.15 17.65
N THR A 82 -14.70 -4.17 18.27
CA THR A 82 -15.71 -3.98 19.31
C THR A 82 -15.10 -3.35 20.56
N ALA A 83 -15.88 -2.55 21.29
CA ALA A 83 -15.42 -1.89 22.50
C ALA A 83 -14.86 -2.88 23.55
N GLY A 84 -15.45 -4.07 23.67
CA GLY A 84 -14.98 -5.14 24.56
C GLY A 84 -13.60 -5.65 24.14
N ALA A 85 -13.43 -6.02 22.86
CA ALA A 85 -12.15 -6.52 22.35
C ALA A 85 -11.01 -5.47 22.45
N ILE A 86 -11.33 -4.19 22.29
CA ILE A 86 -10.38 -3.09 22.48
C ILE A 86 -9.94 -2.99 23.95
N GLN A 87 -10.90 -3.07 24.89
CA GLN A 87 -10.60 -3.06 26.34
C GLN A 87 -9.76 -4.27 26.77
N ASP A 88 -10.11 -5.46 26.28
CA ASP A 88 -9.33 -6.68 26.52
C ASP A 88 -7.91 -6.56 25.95
N THR A 89 -7.76 -5.84 24.83
CA THR A 89 -6.46 -5.59 24.22
C THR A 89 -5.61 -4.66 25.09
N LEU A 90 -6.20 -3.61 25.66
CA LEU A 90 -5.53 -2.75 26.64
C LEU A 90 -5.07 -3.56 27.85
N ALA A 91 -5.98 -4.33 28.47
CA ALA A 91 -5.66 -5.15 29.64
C ALA A 91 -4.53 -6.17 29.38
N ARG A 92 -4.48 -6.73 28.17
CA ARG A 92 -3.39 -7.61 27.74
C ARG A 92 -2.07 -6.86 27.60
N ALA A 93 -2.08 -5.66 26.96
CA ALA A 93 -0.89 -4.83 26.81
C ALA A 93 -0.30 -4.44 28.18
N GLU A 94 -1.15 -3.99 29.11
CA GLU A 94 -0.74 -3.64 30.47
C GLU A 94 -0.13 -4.83 31.23
N ARG A 95 -0.73 -6.01 31.12
CA ARG A 95 -0.19 -7.23 31.73
C ARG A 95 1.16 -7.61 31.16
N ILE A 96 1.34 -7.52 29.84
CA ILE A 96 2.62 -7.75 29.17
C ILE A 96 3.66 -6.75 29.68
N ALA A 97 3.35 -5.46 29.71
CA ALA A 97 4.27 -4.43 30.14
C ALA A 97 4.76 -4.66 31.58
N ARG A 98 3.86 -5.05 32.51
CA ARG A 98 4.21 -5.28 33.91
C ARG A 98 5.21 -6.43 34.12
N ILE A 99 5.19 -7.45 33.26
CA ILE A 99 6.09 -8.62 33.35
C ILE A 99 7.30 -8.55 32.41
N SER A 100 7.32 -7.56 31.51
CA SER A 100 8.45 -7.35 30.60
C SER A 100 9.72 -6.92 31.35
N PRO A 101 10.92 -7.27 30.89
CA PRO A 101 12.15 -6.71 31.41
C PRO A 101 12.19 -5.19 31.18
N VAL A 102 13.06 -4.52 31.92
CA VAL A 102 13.40 -3.12 31.68
C VAL A 102 14.09 -3.00 30.34
N ASP A 103 13.66 -2.06 29.50
CA ASP A 103 14.28 -1.75 28.22
C ASP A 103 14.97 -0.37 28.32
N PRO A 104 16.30 -0.32 28.45
CA PRO A 104 17.03 0.95 28.60
C PRO A 104 16.99 1.80 27.30
N GLU A 105 16.56 1.23 26.16
CA GLU A 105 16.39 1.95 24.90
C GLU A 105 14.95 2.43 24.67
N TYR A 106 14.06 2.24 25.66
CA TYR A 106 12.66 2.68 25.54
C TYR A 106 12.59 4.20 25.35
N LEU A 107 11.80 4.62 24.37
CA LEU A 107 11.48 6.02 24.12
C LEU A 107 9.97 6.25 24.29
N PRO A 108 9.57 7.30 25.04
CA PRO A 108 8.16 7.68 25.17
C PRO A 108 7.57 8.12 23.83
N PRO A 109 6.23 8.28 23.74
CA PRO A 109 5.59 8.83 22.55
C PRO A 109 6.26 10.17 22.17
N PRO A 110 6.48 10.40 20.86
CA PRO A 110 7.02 11.67 20.40
C PRO A 110 6.04 12.81 20.72
N ASP A 111 6.58 14.02 20.84
CA ASP A 111 5.76 15.20 21.05
C ASP A 111 4.67 15.35 19.99
N PRO A 112 3.49 15.87 20.34
CA PRO A 112 2.44 16.13 19.39
C PRO A 112 2.94 17.02 18.25
N CYS A 113 2.77 16.56 17.02
CA CYS A 113 3.11 17.29 15.82
C CYS A 113 1.91 17.35 14.87
N GLY A 114 1.81 18.42 14.08
CA GLY A 114 0.82 18.52 13.02
C GLY A 114 1.19 17.60 11.85
N PHE A 115 0.28 16.73 11.45
CA PHE A 115 0.44 15.94 10.23
C PHE A 115 -0.11 16.72 9.04
N PRO A 116 0.60 16.77 7.90
CA PRO A 116 0.10 17.44 6.72
C PRO A 116 -1.16 16.71 6.20
N VAL A 117 -2.22 17.49 5.93
CA VAL A 117 -3.42 16.96 5.28
C VAL A 117 -3.10 16.68 3.81
N ARG A 118 -3.27 15.45 3.37
CA ARG A 118 -3.06 15.05 1.98
C ARG A 118 -4.35 14.45 1.42
N GLU A 119 -4.72 14.84 0.19
CA GLU A 119 -5.83 14.21 -0.53
C GLU A 119 -5.43 12.84 -1.10
N THR A 120 -5.25 11.88 -0.24
CA THR A 120 -4.81 10.53 -0.61
C THR A 120 -5.96 9.54 -0.81
N ALA A 121 -7.15 9.88 -0.33
CA ALA A 121 -8.35 9.06 -0.42
C ALA A 121 -9.29 9.60 -1.51
N LYS A 122 -9.26 9.00 -2.69
CA LYS A 122 -10.23 9.34 -3.75
C LYS A 122 -11.51 8.54 -3.55
N PRO A 123 -12.69 9.22 -3.40
CA PRO A 123 -13.97 8.57 -3.07
C PRO A 123 -14.36 7.43 -4.02
N GLU A 124 -14.15 7.61 -5.31
CA GLU A 124 -14.45 6.62 -6.34
C GLU A 124 -13.62 5.32 -6.17
N THR A 125 -12.38 5.44 -5.73
CA THR A 125 -11.52 4.27 -5.45
C THR A 125 -11.84 3.64 -4.09
N MET A 126 -12.13 4.48 -3.08
CA MET A 126 -12.58 4.01 -1.78
C MET A 126 -13.88 3.18 -1.89
N ALA A 127 -14.76 3.56 -2.81
CA ALA A 127 -16.02 2.86 -3.08
C ALA A 127 -15.88 1.71 -4.10
N ALA A 128 -14.76 1.61 -4.82
CA ALA A 128 -14.59 0.61 -5.89
C ALA A 128 -14.70 -0.82 -5.34
N GLY A 129 -15.72 -1.52 -5.80
CA GLY A 129 -16.02 -2.90 -5.47
C GLY A 129 -15.69 -3.87 -6.61
N PRO A 130 -16.06 -5.15 -6.45
CA PRO A 130 -15.85 -6.19 -7.47
C PRO A 130 -16.45 -5.85 -8.83
N ALA A 131 -17.63 -5.22 -8.86
CA ALA A 131 -18.32 -4.86 -10.10
C ALA A 131 -17.53 -3.86 -10.96
N LYS A 132 -16.94 -2.82 -10.32
CA LYS A 132 -16.15 -1.81 -11.05
C LYS A 132 -14.86 -2.41 -11.61
N ARG A 133 -14.19 -3.27 -10.86
CA ARG A 133 -12.99 -3.97 -11.37
C ARG A 133 -13.32 -4.94 -12.50
N LEU A 134 -14.47 -5.62 -12.41
CA LEU A 134 -14.96 -6.51 -13.46
C LEU A 134 -15.28 -5.75 -14.75
N GLU A 135 -15.90 -4.57 -14.65
CA GLU A 135 -16.16 -3.67 -15.78
C GLU A 135 -14.86 -3.37 -16.53
N TYR A 136 -13.82 -2.94 -15.84
CA TYR A 136 -12.52 -2.60 -16.41
C TYR A 136 -11.77 -3.81 -17.00
N ALA A 137 -11.85 -4.96 -16.35
CA ALA A 137 -11.28 -6.18 -16.89
C ALA A 137 -11.98 -6.62 -18.19
N ASN A 138 -13.31 -6.52 -18.25
CA ASN A 138 -14.10 -6.83 -19.45
C ASN A 138 -13.83 -5.85 -20.59
N GLU A 139 -13.65 -4.55 -20.31
CA GLU A 139 -13.23 -3.56 -21.29
C GLU A 139 -11.91 -3.96 -21.96
N ALA A 140 -10.89 -4.29 -21.17
CA ALA A 140 -9.59 -4.73 -21.69
C ALA A 140 -9.70 -6.03 -22.52
N ILE A 141 -10.45 -7.01 -22.03
CA ILE A 141 -10.72 -8.27 -22.75
C ILE A 141 -11.45 -8.00 -24.07
N GLY A 142 -12.41 -7.09 -24.06
CA GLY A 142 -13.20 -6.72 -25.25
C GLY A 142 -12.30 -6.19 -26.37
N HIS A 143 -11.40 -5.26 -26.07
CA HIS A 143 -10.44 -4.73 -27.04
C HIS A 143 -9.50 -5.82 -27.61
N CYS A 144 -9.03 -6.74 -26.76
CA CYS A 144 -8.16 -7.82 -27.23
C CYS A 144 -8.91 -8.83 -28.12
N ARG A 145 -10.16 -9.13 -27.79
CA ARG A 145 -11.02 -10.02 -28.61
C ARG A 145 -11.30 -9.45 -30.00
N MET A 146 -11.58 -8.14 -30.11
CA MET A 146 -11.79 -7.49 -31.40
C MET A 146 -10.58 -7.63 -32.34
N GLU A 147 -9.39 -7.75 -31.76
CA GLU A 147 -8.13 -7.92 -32.51
C GLU A 147 -7.68 -9.38 -32.65
N ASN A 148 -8.51 -10.35 -32.22
CA ASN A 148 -8.18 -11.78 -32.16
C ASN A 148 -6.89 -12.07 -31.36
N LEU A 149 -6.64 -11.33 -30.29
CA LEU A 149 -5.49 -11.47 -29.40
C LEU A 149 -5.89 -11.99 -28.04
N MET A 150 -4.96 -12.62 -27.31
CA MET A 150 -5.18 -13.11 -25.96
C MET A 150 -4.65 -12.12 -24.94
N ALA A 151 -5.43 -11.90 -23.88
CA ALA A 151 -5.07 -11.04 -22.76
C ALA A 151 -5.03 -11.82 -21.45
N ALA A 152 -4.03 -11.50 -20.64
CA ALA A 152 -3.95 -11.87 -19.24
C ALA A 152 -3.58 -10.63 -18.42
N GLY A 153 -4.23 -10.42 -17.27
CA GLY A 153 -3.96 -9.22 -16.50
C GLY A 153 -4.70 -9.14 -15.17
N VAL A 154 -4.61 -7.97 -14.56
CA VAL A 154 -5.18 -7.71 -13.25
C VAL A 154 -5.67 -6.27 -13.13
N VAL A 155 -6.85 -6.10 -12.54
CA VAL A 155 -7.34 -4.83 -12.00
C VAL A 155 -7.41 -4.96 -10.49
N SER A 156 -6.82 -4.06 -9.75
CA SER A 156 -6.91 -4.04 -8.29
C SER A 156 -7.25 -2.65 -7.76
N SER A 157 -7.95 -2.63 -6.64
CA SER A 157 -8.23 -1.40 -5.88
C SER A 157 -8.03 -1.67 -4.41
N SER A 158 -7.53 -0.68 -3.68
CA SER A 158 -7.39 -0.76 -2.23
C SER A 158 -7.79 0.54 -1.55
N ALA A 159 -8.29 0.39 -0.34
CA ALA A 159 -8.56 1.46 0.60
C ALA A 159 -7.85 1.12 1.91
N THR A 160 -7.14 2.07 2.49
CA THR A 160 -6.41 1.88 3.74
C THR A 160 -6.68 3.06 4.66
N ALA A 161 -6.96 2.80 5.92
CA ALA A 161 -6.92 3.79 6.98
C ALA A 161 -5.75 3.46 7.91
N VAL A 162 -4.91 4.45 8.19
CA VAL A 162 -3.87 4.38 9.20
C VAL A 162 -4.12 5.46 10.25
N GLY A 163 -3.92 5.12 11.50
CA GLY A 163 -4.10 6.05 12.61
C GLY A 163 -3.07 5.83 13.71
N ILE A 164 -2.72 6.89 14.39
CA ILE A 164 -1.91 6.90 15.61
C ILE A 164 -2.53 7.89 16.59
N ALA A 165 -2.63 7.49 17.84
CA ALA A 165 -2.99 8.39 18.94
C ALA A 165 -2.17 8.04 20.19
N ALA A 166 -1.87 9.01 21.03
CA ALA A 166 -1.15 8.80 22.29
C ALA A 166 -1.70 9.68 23.40
N ASP A 167 -1.39 9.30 24.64
CA ASP A 167 -1.79 9.96 25.88
C ASP A 167 -1.31 11.41 25.99
N ASN A 168 -0.22 11.75 25.33
CA ASN A 168 0.33 13.11 25.30
C ASN A 168 -0.37 14.06 24.32
N GLY A 169 -1.46 13.62 23.66
CA GLY A 169 -2.19 14.42 22.67
C GLY A 169 -1.74 14.25 21.22
N LEU A 170 -0.76 13.40 20.96
CA LEU A 170 -0.43 13.00 19.58
C LEU A 170 -1.65 12.35 18.93
N PHE A 171 -2.06 12.86 17.77
CA PHE A 171 -3.16 12.29 16.99
C PHE A 171 -2.92 12.49 15.49
N GLY A 172 -2.94 11.39 14.76
CA GLY A 172 -2.84 11.40 13.31
C GLY A 172 -3.74 10.35 12.68
N TYR A 173 -4.37 10.68 11.56
CA TYR A 173 -5.19 9.77 10.79
C TYR A 173 -5.07 10.09 9.30
N GLU A 174 -4.86 9.08 8.48
CA GLU A 174 -4.76 9.24 7.04
C GLU A 174 -5.50 8.09 6.33
N PRO A 175 -6.58 8.39 5.59
CA PRO A 175 -7.18 7.46 4.64
C PRO A 175 -6.41 7.53 3.32
N ARG A 176 -6.18 6.38 2.67
CA ARG A 176 -5.50 6.25 1.38
C ARG A 176 -6.29 5.36 0.43
N ALA A 177 -6.24 5.68 -0.85
CA ALA A 177 -6.80 4.85 -1.90
C ALA A 177 -5.77 4.65 -3.01
N ASP A 178 -5.71 3.44 -3.55
CA ASP A 178 -4.83 3.08 -4.66
C ASP A 178 -5.57 2.14 -5.62
N ALA A 179 -5.37 2.36 -6.92
CA ALA A 179 -5.85 1.48 -7.97
C ALA A 179 -4.70 1.15 -8.93
N ARG A 180 -4.72 -0.08 -9.44
CA ARG A 180 -3.70 -0.56 -10.38
C ARG A 180 -4.35 -1.39 -11.46
N PHE A 181 -3.80 -1.27 -12.64
CA PHE A 181 -4.11 -2.08 -13.80
C PHE A 181 -2.83 -2.54 -14.47
N SER A 182 -2.75 -3.80 -14.86
CA SER A 182 -1.72 -4.28 -15.75
C SER A 182 -2.26 -5.40 -16.61
N LEU A 183 -1.77 -5.46 -17.85
CA LEU A 183 -2.07 -6.57 -18.73
C LEU A 183 -0.90 -6.91 -19.61
N THR A 184 -0.85 -8.17 -20.02
CA THR A 184 -0.02 -8.70 -21.11
C THR A 184 -0.96 -9.15 -22.22
N VAL A 185 -0.68 -8.73 -23.42
CA VAL A 185 -1.37 -9.17 -24.65
C VAL A 185 -0.42 -10.07 -25.41
N GLN A 186 -0.93 -11.22 -25.87
CA GLN A 186 -0.20 -12.18 -26.68
C GLN A 186 -0.67 -12.14 -28.13
N ALA A 187 0.29 -12.08 -29.06
CA ALA A 187 0.09 -12.07 -30.50
C ALA A 187 1.02 -13.08 -31.16
N GLY A 188 0.60 -14.35 -31.23
CA GLY A 188 1.49 -15.46 -31.62
C GLY A 188 2.53 -15.72 -30.52
N ASP A 189 3.80 -15.65 -30.87
CA ASP A 189 4.96 -15.77 -29.97
C ASP A 189 5.36 -14.45 -29.29
N ALA A 190 4.87 -13.32 -29.82
CA ALA A 190 5.14 -11.99 -29.29
C ALA A 190 4.18 -11.59 -28.15
N THR A 191 4.69 -10.79 -27.24
CA THR A 191 3.90 -10.22 -26.15
C THR A 191 4.08 -8.71 -26.04
N GLY A 192 3.02 -8.03 -25.59
CA GLY A 192 3.07 -6.61 -25.24
C GLY A 192 2.50 -6.38 -23.85
N TRP A 193 3.19 -5.61 -23.03
CA TRP A 193 2.79 -5.31 -21.68
C TRP A 193 2.54 -3.82 -21.47
N SER A 194 1.53 -3.50 -20.65
CA SER A 194 1.27 -2.15 -20.20
C SER A 194 0.69 -2.16 -18.78
N ALA A 195 0.94 -1.09 -18.02
CA ALA A 195 0.42 -0.93 -16.69
C ALA A 195 0.09 0.52 -16.37
N ALA A 196 -0.77 0.71 -15.36
CA ALA A 196 -1.06 2.00 -14.74
C ALA A 196 -1.28 1.82 -13.24
N ALA A 197 -0.92 2.85 -12.48
CA ALA A 197 -1.24 2.98 -11.07
C ALA A 197 -1.66 4.42 -10.79
N HIS A 198 -2.76 4.61 -10.07
CA HIS A 198 -3.27 5.93 -9.73
C HIS A 198 -4.10 5.87 -8.45
N ARG A 199 -4.23 6.98 -7.72
CA ARG A 199 -5.11 7.07 -6.55
C ARG A 199 -6.59 7.03 -6.92
N SER A 200 -6.96 7.55 -8.08
CA SER A 200 -8.29 7.44 -8.66
C SER A 200 -8.36 6.27 -9.65
N ILE A 201 -9.29 5.34 -9.44
CA ILE A 201 -9.50 4.19 -10.32
C ILE A 201 -9.95 4.62 -11.73
N ASP A 202 -10.65 5.74 -11.85
CA ASP A 202 -11.13 6.28 -13.13
C ASP A 202 -9.99 6.85 -13.99
N HIS A 203 -8.81 7.11 -13.40
CA HIS A 203 -7.63 7.55 -14.12
C HIS A 203 -6.67 6.43 -14.56
N LEU A 204 -7.06 5.18 -14.46
CA LEU A 204 -6.26 4.04 -14.95
C LEU A 204 -6.16 3.99 -16.48
N LYS A 205 -7.10 4.66 -17.19
CA LYS A 205 -7.12 4.77 -18.65
C LYS A 205 -7.02 3.38 -19.33
N ILE A 206 -7.94 2.50 -18.99
CA ILE A 206 -7.92 1.08 -19.37
C ILE A 206 -7.79 0.89 -20.90
N GLN A 207 -8.60 1.61 -21.68
CA GLN A 207 -8.53 1.56 -23.14
C GLN A 207 -7.14 1.94 -23.66
N GLU A 208 -6.60 3.10 -23.24
CA GLU A 208 -5.29 3.59 -23.70
C GLU A 208 -4.19 2.57 -23.39
N ARG A 209 -4.20 2.01 -22.18
CA ARG A 209 -3.21 1.02 -21.74
C ARG A 209 -3.33 -0.30 -22.49
N THR A 210 -4.56 -0.72 -22.76
CA THR A 210 -4.82 -1.94 -23.54
C THR A 210 -4.36 -1.79 -24.97
N LEU A 211 -4.70 -0.67 -25.64
CA LEU A 211 -4.25 -0.39 -27.00
C LEU A 211 -2.71 -0.29 -27.10
N ALA A 212 -2.04 0.30 -26.11
CA ALA A 212 -0.58 0.33 -26.05
C ALA A 212 0.02 -1.08 -25.96
N ALA A 213 -0.55 -1.98 -25.15
CA ALA A 213 -0.08 -3.37 -25.06
C ALA A 213 -0.33 -4.15 -26.36
N ILE A 214 -1.50 -3.95 -27.01
CA ILE A 214 -1.81 -4.53 -28.32
C ILE A 214 -0.79 -4.08 -29.37
N ALA A 215 -0.47 -2.79 -29.43
CA ALA A 215 0.50 -2.25 -30.37
C ALA A 215 1.91 -2.83 -30.15
N LYS A 216 2.32 -3.03 -28.90
CA LYS A 216 3.60 -3.68 -28.56
C LYS A 216 3.62 -5.15 -29.01
N ALA A 217 2.56 -5.90 -28.70
CA ALA A 217 2.46 -7.30 -29.10
C ALA A 217 2.53 -7.46 -30.63
N LYS A 218 1.81 -6.60 -31.37
CA LYS A 218 1.84 -6.62 -32.85
C LYS A 218 3.20 -6.28 -33.41
N ARG A 219 3.93 -5.31 -32.83
CA ARG A 219 5.29 -4.92 -33.24
C ARG A 219 6.37 -5.93 -32.88
N GLY A 220 6.13 -6.73 -31.84
CA GLY A 220 7.08 -7.76 -31.40
C GLY A 220 7.07 -9.05 -32.23
N ARG A 221 6.17 -9.16 -33.23
CA ARG A 221 6.19 -10.27 -34.19
C ARG A 221 7.45 -10.21 -35.05
N ASP A 222 7.91 -11.35 -35.50
CA ASP A 222 9.12 -11.45 -36.34
C ASP A 222 10.38 -10.88 -35.64
N ALA A 223 10.50 -11.16 -34.34
CA ALA A 223 11.66 -10.76 -33.55
C ALA A 223 12.94 -11.40 -34.12
N CYS A 224 14.01 -10.62 -34.15
CA CYS A 224 15.34 -11.10 -34.56
C CYS A 224 16.30 -11.12 -33.36
N GLU A 225 17.31 -11.97 -33.44
CA GLU A 225 18.42 -11.96 -32.49
C GLU A 225 19.27 -10.69 -32.64
N MET A 226 19.57 -10.05 -31.51
CA MET A 226 20.52 -8.93 -31.48
C MET A 226 21.88 -9.42 -31.01
N PRO A 227 22.98 -9.10 -31.73
CA PRO A 227 24.33 -9.40 -31.28
C PRO A 227 24.61 -8.76 -29.91
N ALA A 228 25.46 -9.40 -29.10
CA ALA A 228 25.94 -8.78 -27.87
C ALA A 228 26.69 -7.47 -28.17
N GLY A 229 26.37 -6.40 -27.45
CA GLY A 229 26.97 -5.08 -27.71
C GLY A 229 26.41 -3.99 -26.79
N GLN A 230 26.85 -2.76 -27.00
CA GLN A 230 26.34 -1.57 -26.35
C GLN A 230 25.34 -0.86 -27.26
N TYR A 231 24.14 -0.61 -26.75
CA TYR A 231 23.06 -0.01 -27.52
C TYR A 231 22.48 1.19 -26.76
N PRO A 232 22.20 2.30 -27.44
CA PRO A 232 21.38 3.35 -26.84
C PRO A 232 19.95 2.83 -26.65
N VAL A 233 19.40 3.02 -25.45
CA VAL A 233 18.06 2.56 -25.11
C VAL A 233 17.19 3.70 -24.57
N ILE A 234 15.91 3.67 -24.89
CA ILE A 234 14.88 4.52 -24.26
C ILE A 234 14.04 3.61 -23.38
N LEU A 235 14.06 3.89 -22.08
CA LEU A 235 13.26 3.14 -21.10
C LEU A 235 11.92 3.83 -20.89
N GLU A 236 10.83 3.07 -21.01
CA GLU A 236 9.51 3.55 -20.62
C GLU A 236 9.42 3.78 -19.09
N PRO A 237 8.51 4.65 -18.61
CA PRO A 237 8.37 4.96 -17.18
C PRO A 237 8.23 3.72 -16.28
N ALA A 238 7.55 2.67 -16.75
CA ALA A 238 7.38 1.43 -15.99
C ALA A 238 8.70 0.65 -15.82
N ALA A 239 9.56 0.64 -16.83
CA ALA A 239 10.89 0.02 -16.75
C ALA A 239 11.80 0.82 -15.81
N VAL A 240 11.77 2.15 -15.91
CA VAL A 240 12.49 3.04 -14.98
C VAL A 240 12.03 2.83 -13.55
N ALA A 241 10.70 2.76 -13.29
CA ALA A 241 10.16 2.50 -11.96
C ALA A 241 10.65 1.17 -11.36
N GLY A 242 10.80 0.12 -12.19
CA GLY A 242 11.36 -1.15 -11.77
C GLY A 242 12.82 -1.03 -11.30
N LEU A 243 13.65 -0.30 -12.02
CA LEU A 243 15.04 -0.02 -11.64
C LEU A 243 15.11 0.82 -10.35
N TRP A 244 14.25 1.85 -10.25
CA TRP A 244 14.18 2.70 -9.06
C TRP A 244 13.76 1.95 -7.82
N ALA A 245 12.87 0.98 -7.90
CA ALA A 245 12.44 0.18 -6.76
C ALA A 245 13.64 -0.53 -6.09
N TRP A 246 14.58 -1.04 -6.88
CA TRP A 246 15.80 -1.66 -6.37
C TRP A 246 16.77 -0.64 -5.77
N LEU A 247 16.94 0.52 -6.42
CA LEU A 247 17.78 1.59 -5.90
C LEU A 247 17.25 2.09 -4.55
N MET A 248 15.95 2.34 -4.42
CA MET A 248 15.32 2.81 -3.17
C MET A 248 15.55 1.86 -2.00
N TRP A 249 15.57 0.55 -2.24
CA TRP A 249 15.87 -0.44 -1.20
C TRP A 249 17.30 -0.31 -0.65
N SER A 250 18.21 0.20 -1.46
CA SER A 250 19.61 0.40 -1.07
C SER A 250 19.86 1.73 -0.34
N LEU A 251 18.88 2.64 -0.33
CA LEU A 251 18.96 3.98 0.30
C LEU A 251 18.45 4.00 1.75
N ASP A 252 18.55 2.88 2.47
CA ASP A 252 18.17 2.79 3.88
C ASP A 252 19.21 3.46 4.79
N ALA A 253 18.76 4.37 5.66
CA ALA A 253 19.62 5.15 6.56
C ALA A 253 20.37 4.27 7.58
N LYS A 254 19.76 3.18 8.05
CA LYS A 254 20.40 2.25 8.99
C LYS A 254 21.53 1.49 8.32
N SER A 255 21.34 1.04 7.08
CA SER A 255 22.37 0.39 6.28
C SER A 255 23.51 1.37 5.94
N TYR A 256 23.17 2.63 5.67
CA TYR A 256 24.16 3.69 5.50
C TYR A 256 25.02 3.87 6.78
N ALA A 257 24.40 4.04 7.95
CA ALA A 257 25.09 4.23 9.22
C ALA A 257 25.98 3.05 9.60
N LYS A 258 25.59 1.82 9.21
CA LYS A 258 26.40 0.60 9.42
C LYS A 258 27.49 0.38 8.35
N GLY A 259 27.58 1.23 7.33
CA GLY A 259 28.51 1.07 6.21
C GLY A 259 28.20 -0.11 5.28
N THR A 260 27.00 -0.70 5.37
CA THR A 260 26.57 -1.86 4.55
C THR A 260 25.79 -1.46 3.30
N SER A 261 25.35 -0.21 3.19
CA SER A 261 24.74 0.31 1.97
C SER A 261 25.80 0.44 0.86
N PRO A 262 25.50 0.03 -0.40
CA PRO A 262 26.38 0.27 -1.53
C PRO A 262 26.64 1.76 -1.80
N PHE A 263 25.84 2.66 -1.22
CA PHE A 263 25.95 4.11 -1.33
C PHE A 263 26.53 4.78 -0.08
N ALA A 264 27.11 4.04 0.86
CA ALA A 264 27.73 4.62 2.08
C ALA A 264 28.81 5.66 1.78
N TRP A 265 29.47 5.58 0.62
CA TRP A 265 30.48 6.52 0.13
C TRP A 265 29.90 7.76 -0.59
N ALA A 266 28.61 7.77 -0.90
CA ALA A 266 27.99 8.69 -1.86
C ALA A 266 27.40 9.96 -1.21
N LEU A 267 27.44 10.11 0.11
CA LEU A 267 26.89 11.28 0.78
C LEU A 267 27.55 12.57 0.26
N GLY A 268 26.73 13.51 -0.22
CA GLY A 268 27.20 14.76 -0.81
C GLY A 268 27.76 14.64 -2.24
N ARG A 269 27.64 13.45 -2.87
CA ARG A 269 28.08 13.22 -4.24
C ARG A 269 26.89 12.95 -5.16
N GLY A 270 27.00 13.35 -6.43
CA GLY A 270 26.06 12.93 -7.47
C GLY A 270 26.24 11.45 -7.78
N ILE A 271 25.14 10.67 -7.70
CA ILE A 271 25.12 9.22 -8.03
C ILE A 271 24.36 8.93 -9.31
N VAL A 272 23.64 9.91 -9.81
CA VAL A 272 22.86 9.85 -11.07
C VAL A 272 23.02 11.16 -11.81
N ASP A 273 22.52 11.23 -13.04
CA ASP A 273 22.51 12.46 -13.86
C ASP A 273 21.81 13.61 -13.12
N GLU A 274 22.32 14.83 -13.23
CA GLU A 274 21.80 16.02 -12.54
C GLU A 274 20.35 16.38 -12.86
N ARG A 275 19.85 15.92 -14.02
CA ARG A 275 18.44 16.07 -14.44
C ARG A 275 17.49 15.20 -13.63
N LEU A 276 18.01 14.29 -12.82
CA LEU A 276 17.22 13.35 -12.04
C LEU A 276 17.29 13.69 -10.55
N THR A 277 16.14 14.02 -9.97
CA THR A 277 16.02 14.32 -8.53
C THR A 277 15.08 13.32 -7.87
N LEU A 278 15.53 12.73 -6.76
CA LEU A 278 14.70 11.94 -5.86
C LEU A 278 14.47 12.74 -4.59
N SER A 279 13.21 12.88 -4.19
CA SER A 279 12.83 13.53 -2.94
C SER A 279 11.84 12.65 -2.17
N ASN A 280 11.92 12.71 -0.84
CA ASN A 280 10.98 12.06 0.08
C ASN A 280 10.12 13.11 0.78
#